data_35e2e57a842e27053721472fbc63415d
#
_entry.id   35e2e57a842e27053721472fbc63415d
#
_cell.length_a   1.000
_cell.length_b   1.000
_cell.length_c   1.000
_cell.angle_alpha   90.00
_cell.angle_beta   90.00
_cell.angle_gamma   90.00
#
_symmetry.space_group_name_H-M   'P 1'
#
loop_
_entity.id
_entity.type
_entity.pdbx_description
1 polymer ?
#
loop_
_entity_poly.entity_id
_entity_poly.type
_entity_poly.pdbx_seq_one_letter_code
_entity_poly.pdbx_strand_id
1 'polypeptide(L)'
;MSPNGPGSPAAGTELELRWRSSRHARRLLTLGLTGLFIAILARRPEFAGLAAPALLLLAAGRARRRPPRITVRAKPTTRRVFEGERLAVDVAADDVDEGSVRWRLHQGPEVAPVGATAADGRQARFVITPERWGRRQIGTLEVTLRDRWRLAEGHATMTLPGLDCYPAPAAQRTTVVLRRLPNRLGEHPARTSGEGIEFSGVREYVPGDRQRSINWAASTRRGRLQVNTFAAERSQDVVLLVDSTSDVGQPGSSALDLALRGAGAAARAYLEARDRVGVITYQWGGASWLAPALGRRQVYRIIDSMLASDAGYSRGASFARLPRAALPPGALVVVFSPLLDQRFVEALRDMRERGFSMLVVDVLNTEPPARRRTEDRLARRLWRMEQDAIRFSLRELGVPVVHWDGEEPLDLPLAAHTRRPMAARR
;
A
#
# COMPACT_ATOMS: atom_id res chain seq x y z
N MET A 1 20.97 14.92 10.31
CA MET A 1 21.50 13.60 9.97
C MET A 1 21.03 13.26 8.58
N SER A 2 21.94 12.95 7.70
CA SER A 2 21.91 13.10 6.24
C SER A 2 20.75 12.41 5.51
N PRO A 3 20.18 13.04 4.48
CA PRO A 3 19.28 12.37 3.56
C PRO A 3 20.13 11.51 2.59
N ASN A 4 19.84 10.23 2.50
CA ASN A 4 20.40 9.38 1.45
C ASN A 4 20.04 9.95 0.07
N GLY A 5 21.05 10.43 -0.61
CA GLY A 5 21.00 10.90 -1.98
C GLY A 5 20.74 9.75 -2.98
N PRO A 6 20.31 10.07 -4.21
CA PRO A 6 20.03 9.09 -5.25
C PRO A 6 21.35 8.51 -5.77
N GLY A 7 21.47 7.18 -5.76
CA GLY A 7 22.45 6.52 -6.62
C GLY A 7 23.63 5.83 -5.98
N SER A 8 23.42 5.03 -4.92
CA SER A 8 24.38 3.94 -4.70
C SER A 8 24.17 2.89 -5.80
N PRO A 9 25.20 2.51 -6.59
CA PRO A 9 25.09 1.41 -7.54
C PRO A 9 24.66 0.19 -6.73
N ALA A 10 23.62 -0.51 -7.21
CA ALA A 10 23.18 -1.74 -6.58
C ALA A 10 24.39 -2.67 -6.48
N ALA A 11 24.83 -2.95 -5.26
CA ALA A 11 25.94 -3.85 -5.03
C ALA A 11 25.60 -5.17 -5.72
N GLY A 12 26.46 -5.63 -6.65
CA GLY A 12 26.28 -6.90 -7.32
C GLY A 12 26.32 -8.01 -6.27
N THR A 13 25.40 -8.95 -6.38
CA THR A 13 25.40 -10.14 -5.53
C THR A 13 26.18 -11.24 -6.24
N GLU A 14 27.22 -11.75 -5.61
CA GLU A 14 27.93 -12.93 -6.09
C GLU A 14 27.10 -14.18 -5.86
N LEU A 15 26.87 -14.93 -6.92
CA LEU A 15 26.12 -16.19 -6.88
C LEU A 15 27.03 -17.35 -7.26
N GLU A 16 26.96 -18.43 -6.50
CA GLU A 16 27.63 -19.67 -6.85
C GLU A 16 26.91 -20.44 -7.94
N LEU A 17 27.61 -20.75 -9.02
CA LEU A 17 27.08 -21.52 -10.14
C LEU A 17 27.20 -23.01 -9.91
N ARG A 18 26.07 -23.69 -9.92
CA ARG A 18 26.05 -25.17 -9.92
C ARG A 18 26.01 -25.68 -11.35
N TRP A 19 27.13 -26.20 -11.83
CA TRP A 19 27.26 -26.69 -13.19
C TRP A 19 26.75 -28.13 -13.34
N ARG A 20 25.95 -28.33 -14.38
CA ARG A 20 25.42 -29.65 -14.77
C ARG A 20 25.63 -29.88 -16.27
N SER A 21 25.74 -31.15 -16.69
CA SER A 21 25.79 -31.51 -18.10
C SER A 21 24.44 -31.16 -18.78
N SER A 22 24.51 -30.46 -19.88
CA SER A 22 23.32 -30.07 -20.66
C SER A 22 22.64 -31.29 -21.31
N ARG A 23 21.42 -31.12 -21.78
CA ARG A 23 20.74 -32.17 -22.58
C ARG A 23 21.50 -32.45 -23.87
N HIS A 24 22.18 -31.46 -24.45
CA HIS A 24 22.99 -31.62 -25.63
C HIS A 24 24.22 -32.50 -25.36
N ALA A 25 24.92 -32.24 -24.27
CA ALA A 25 26.07 -33.09 -23.86
C ALA A 25 25.65 -34.54 -23.63
N ARG A 26 24.51 -34.77 -23.00
CA ARG A 26 24.00 -36.15 -22.79
C ARG A 26 23.67 -36.84 -24.12
N ARG A 27 23.06 -36.16 -25.09
CA ARG A 27 22.79 -36.69 -26.43
C ARG A 27 24.07 -37.00 -27.20
N LEU A 28 25.08 -36.13 -27.12
CA LEU A 28 26.41 -36.43 -27.72
C LEU A 28 27.08 -37.61 -27.07
N LEU A 29 26.96 -37.76 -25.75
CA LEU A 29 27.51 -38.91 -25.03
C LEU A 29 26.81 -40.20 -25.45
N THR A 30 25.48 -40.20 -25.52
CA THR A 30 24.73 -41.38 -25.99
C THR A 30 25.12 -41.77 -27.43
N LEU A 31 25.19 -40.77 -28.34
CA LEU A 31 25.61 -40.99 -29.73
C LEU A 31 27.03 -41.57 -29.80
N GLY A 32 27.98 -40.98 -29.05
CA GLY A 32 29.35 -41.44 -29.03
C GLY A 32 29.49 -42.87 -28.47
N LEU A 33 28.81 -43.17 -27.36
CA LEU A 33 28.82 -44.52 -26.78
C LEU A 33 28.14 -45.56 -27.67
N THR A 34 27.01 -45.20 -28.31
CA THR A 34 26.30 -46.08 -29.25
C THR A 34 27.17 -46.36 -30.49
N GLY A 35 27.86 -45.36 -31.04
CA GLY A 35 28.77 -45.55 -32.16
C GLY A 35 29.96 -46.45 -31.81
N LEU A 36 30.53 -46.25 -30.60
CA LEU A 36 31.60 -47.12 -30.11
C LEU A 36 31.13 -48.58 -29.88
N PHE A 37 29.93 -48.75 -29.32
CA PHE A 37 29.32 -50.07 -29.12
C PHE A 37 29.08 -50.78 -30.45
N ILE A 38 28.58 -50.09 -31.48
CA ILE A 38 28.40 -50.63 -32.83
C ILE A 38 29.75 -51.02 -33.42
N ALA A 39 30.81 -50.20 -33.28
CA ALA A 39 32.14 -50.52 -33.78
C ALA A 39 32.69 -51.84 -33.18
N ILE A 40 32.50 -52.06 -31.88
CA ILE A 40 32.92 -53.28 -31.20
C ILE A 40 32.08 -54.48 -31.65
N LEU A 41 30.77 -54.35 -31.73
CA LEU A 41 29.85 -55.41 -32.11
C LEU A 41 30.05 -55.84 -33.56
N ALA A 42 30.21 -54.89 -34.48
CA ALA A 42 30.44 -55.14 -35.90
C ALA A 42 31.90 -55.51 -36.24
N ARG A 43 32.80 -55.42 -35.25
CA ARG A 43 34.26 -55.58 -35.43
C ARG A 43 34.84 -54.72 -36.58
N ARG A 44 34.29 -53.53 -36.74
CA ARG A 44 34.68 -52.56 -37.77
C ARG A 44 35.13 -51.25 -37.15
N PRO A 45 36.43 -50.89 -37.20
CA PRO A 45 36.96 -49.68 -36.58
C PRO A 45 36.46 -48.39 -37.23
N GLU A 46 35.92 -48.45 -38.46
CA GLU A 46 35.39 -47.28 -39.15
C GLU A 46 34.26 -46.61 -38.39
N PHE A 47 33.44 -47.37 -37.67
CA PHE A 47 32.36 -46.82 -36.81
C PHE A 47 32.89 -46.10 -35.57
N ALA A 48 34.07 -46.43 -35.09
CA ALA A 48 34.70 -45.66 -34.01
C ALA A 48 35.12 -44.27 -34.48
N GLY A 49 35.52 -44.13 -35.78
CA GLY A 49 35.79 -42.82 -36.39
C GLY A 49 34.57 -41.87 -36.43
N LEU A 50 33.36 -42.43 -36.58
CA LEU A 50 32.12 -41.66 -36.52
C LEU A 50 31.77 -41.19 -35.09
N ALA A 51 32.14 -41.97 -34.08
CA ALA A 51 31.92 -41.61 -32.66
C ALA A 51 32.96 -40.60 -32.12
N ALA A 52 34.15 -40.59 -32.67
CA ALA A 52 35.31 -39.82 -32.21
C ALA A 52 35.02 -38.31 -32.11
N PRO A 53 34.41 -37.63 -33.07
CA PRO A 53 34.11 -36.16 -32.97
C PRO A 53 33.25 -35.81 -31.78
N ALA A 54 32.22 -36.63 -31.51
CA ALA A 54 31.31 -36.39 -30.37
C ALA A 54 32.02 -36.55 -29.02
N LEU A 55 32.86 -37.60 -28.89
CA LEU A 55 33.62 -37.86 -27.69
C LEU A 55 34.75 -36.85 -27.46
N LEU A 56 35.44 -36.44 -28.53
CA LEU A 56 36.47 -35.39 -28.47
C LEU A 56 35.87 -34.04 -28.06
N LEU A 57 34.72 -33.67 -28.62
CA LEU A 57 34.02 -32.44 -28.25
C LEU A 57 33.63 -32.44 -26.75
N LEU A 58 33.14 -33.57 -26.25
CA LEU A 58 32.81 -33.73 -24.84
C LEU A 58 34.05 -33.66 -23.94
N ALA A 59 35.15 -34.28 -24.34
CA ALA A 59 36.43 -34.24 -23.60
C ALA A 59 36.99 -32.82 -23.57
N ALA A 60 37.01 -32.11 -24.71
CA ALA A 60 37.44 -30.72 -24.79
C ALA A 60 36.55 -29.77 -23.98
N GLY A 61 35.23 -30.00 -24.01
CA GLY A 61 34.30 -29.24 -23.20
C GLY A 61 34.42 -29.46 -21.70
N ARG A 62 34.88 -30.67 -21.29
CA ARG A 62 35.11 -30.99 -19.89
C ARG A 62 36.42 -30.41 -19.35
N ALA A 63 37.44 -30.29 -20.21
CA ALA A 63 38.72 -29.70 -19.87
C ALA A 63 38.66 -28.15 -19.68
N ARG A 64 37.62 -27.51 -20.17
CA ARG A 64 37.48 -26.08 -20.07
C ARG A 64 37.10 -25.64 -18.65
N ARG A 65 37.83 -24.64 -18.11
CA ARG A 65 37.52 -24.02 -16.84
C ARG A 65 36.22 -23.23 -16.96
N ARG A 66 35.31 -23.42 -16.04
CA ARG A 66 34.04 -22.71 -15.92
C ARG A 66 34.07 -21.78 -14.72
N PRO A 67 33.51 -20.59 -14.79
CA PRO A 67 33.49 -19.71 -13.66
C PRO A 67 32.66 -20.34 -12.53
N PRO A 68 33.18 -20.37 -11.30
CA PRO A 68 32.42 -20.91 -10.16
C PRO A 68 31.37 -19.95 -9.65
N ARG A 69 31.53 -18.67 -9.95
CA ARG A 69 30.67 -17.60 -9.48
C ARG A 69 30.31 -16.66 -10.61
N ILE A 70 29.21 -15.94 -10.42
CA ILE A 70 28.72 -14.87 -11.30
C ILE A 70 28.21 -13.73 -10.45
N THR A 71 28.50 -12.49 -10.85
CA THR A 71 27.98 -11.30 -10.21
C THR A 71 26.69 -10.87 -10.92
N VAL A 72 25.58 -10.84 -10.18
CA VAL A 72 24.27 -10.43 -10.70
C VAL A 72 23.82 -9.16 -10.00
N ARG A 73 23.48 -8.16 -10.78
CA ARG A 73 22.86 -6.94 -10.31
C ARG A 73 21.37 -6.96 -10.63
N ALA A 74 20.53 -6.72 -9.63
CA ALA A 74 19.09 -6.57 -9.80
C ALA A 74 18.66 -5.25 -9.20
N LYS A 75 18.06 -4.39 -10.03
CA LYS A 75 17.63 -3.05 -9.63
C LYS A 75 16.18 -2.84 -10.00
N PRO A 76 15.25 -2.81 -9.04
CA PRO A 76 13.89 -2.33 -9.29
C PRO A 76 13.95 -0.80 -9.56
N THR A 77 13.13 -0.33 -10.48
CA THR A 77 13.04 1.11 -10.81
C THR A 77 12.69 1.95 -9.59
N THR A 78 11.84 1.42 -8.72
CA THR A 78 11.48 2.01 -7.43
C THR A 78 11.27 0.90 -6.41
N ARG A 79 11.39 1.22 -5.13
CA ARG A 79 11.02 0.30 -4.03
C ARG A 79 9.62 0.55 -3.50
N ARG A 80 8.97 1.62 -3.95
CA ARG A 80 7.64 2.03 -3.52
C ARG A 80 6.74 2.13 -4.74
N VAL A 81 5.61 1.45 -4.72
CA VAL A 81 4.68 1.35 -5.85
C VAL A 81 3.26 1.21 -5.31
N PHE A 82 2.27 1.68 -6.04
CA PHE A 82 0.87 1.43 -5.68
C PHE A 82 0.37 0.10 -6.25
N GLU A 83 -0.68 -0.45 -5.64
CA GLU A 83 -1.39 -1.62 -6.18
C GLU A 83 -1.78 -1.39 -7.64
N GLY A 84 -1.58 -2.41 -8.48
CA GLY A 84 -1.90 -2.34 -9.91
C GLY A 84 -0.92 -1.53 -10.76
N GLU A 85 0.06 -0.84 -10.17
CA GLU A 85 1.06 -0.07 -10.89
C GLU A 85 2.17 -0.99 -11.42
N ARG A 86 2.60 -0.74 -12.65
CA ARG A 86 3.67 -1.52 -13.29
C ARG A 86 5.03 -1.10 -12.78
N LEU A 87 5.83 -2.07 -12.37
CA LEU A 87 7.20 -1.88 -11.92
C LEU A 87 8.16 -2.65 -12.82
N ALA A 88 9.21 -2.00 -13.30
CA ALA A 88 10.29 -2.64 -14.01
C ALA A 88 11.43 -3.04 -13.04
N VAL A 89 11.95 -4.25 -13.24
CA VAL A 89 13.12 -4.77 -12.55
C VAL A 89 14.19 -5.07 -13.60
N ASP A 90 15.24 -4.26 -13.61
CA ASP A 90 16.39 -4.46 -14.48
C ASP A 90 17.36 -5.41 -13.82
N VAL A 91 17.77 -6.44 -14.55
CA VAL A 91 18.76 -7.42 -14.10
C VAL A 91 19.92 -7.48 -15.10
N ALA A 92 21.13 -7.58 -14.59
CA ALA A 92 22.33 -7.67 -15.39
C ALA A 92 23.32 -8.65 -14.76
N ALA A 93 24.03 -9.39 -15.61
CA ALA A 93 25.15 -10.25 -15.20
C ALA A 93 26.46 -9.59 -15.62
N ASP A 94 27.38 -9.46 -14.68
CA ASP A 94 28.75 -9.03 -14.92
C ASP A 94 29.66 -10.25 -15.05
N ASP A 95 30.84 -10.07 -15.70
CA ASP A 95 31.90 -11.07 -15.82
C ASP A 95 31.50 -12.37 -16.54
N VAL A 96 30.58 -12.28 -17.49
CA VAL A 96 30.18 -13.40 -18.31
C VAL A 96 30.85 -13.32 -19.68
N ASP A 97 31.90 -14.14 -19.86
CA ASP A 97 32.49 -14.34 -21.17
C ASP A 97 31.58 -15.22 -22.03
N GLU A 98 31.23 -14.74 -23.22
CA GLU A 98 30.67 -15.46 -24.38
C GLU A 98 29.53 -16.51 -24.14
N GLY A 99 29.00 -16.64 -22.95
CA GLY A 99 27.88 -17.53 -22.65
C GLY A 99 26.51 -16.87 -22.93
N SER A 100 25.51 -17.65 -23.29
CA SER A 100 24.12 -17.16 -23.28
C SER A 100 23.55 -17.26 -21.88
N VAL A 101 23.20 -16.14 -21.28
CA VAL A 101 22.48 -16.11 -20.01
C VAL A 101 20.99 -16.22 -20.30
N ARG A 102 20.31 -17.08 -19.57
CA ARG A 102 18.85 -17.18 -19.58
C ARG A 102 18.34 -16.78 -18.20
N TRP A 103 17.41 -15.88 -18.20
CA TRP A 103 16.77 -15.35 -17.03
C TRP A 103 15.37 -15.93 -16.88
N ARG A 104 14.99 -16.30 -15.67
CA ARG A 104 13.62 -16.67 -15.32
C ARG A 104 13.28 -16.09 -13.97
N LEU A 105 12.19 -15.35 -13.90
CA LEU A 105 11.65 -14.80 -12.66
C LEU A 105 10.52 -15.72 -12.18
N HIS A 106 10.71 -16.29 -10.99
CA HIS A 106 9.66 -16.94 -10.22
C HIS A 106 9.08 -15.91 -9.26
N GLN A 107 7.85 -15.51 -9.52
CA GLN A 107 7.20 -14.43 -8.81
C GLN A 107 6.90 -14.81 -7.37
N GLY A 108 6.89 -13.80 -6.49
CA GLY A 108 6.35 -13.90 -5.15
C GLY A 108 4.82 -13.99 -5.15
N PRO A 109 4.22 -14.34 -4.02
CA PRO A 109 2.77 -14.33 -3.88
C PRO A 109 2.21 -12.91 -4.12
N GLU A 110 1.05 -12.83 -4.76
CA GLU A 110 0.31 -11.57 -5.04
C GLU A 110 1.08 -10.57 -5.94
N VAL A 111 1.97 -11.09 -6.77
CA VAL A 111 2.68 -10.35 -7.82
C VAL A 111 2.38 -10.96 -9.16
N ALA A 112 1.64 -10.25 -10.01
CA ALA A 112 1.34 -10.72 -11.35
C ALA A 112 2.52 -10.52 -12.31
N PRO A 113 2.81 -11.49 -13.19
CA PRO A 113 3.80 -11.32 -14.23
C PRO A 113 3.23 -10.51 -15.39
N VAL A 114 3.99 -9.56 -15.87
CA VAL A 114 3.67 -8.89 -17.16
C VAL A 114 4.59 -9.37 -18.29
N GLY A 115 5.57 -10.23 -17.98
CA GLY A 115 6.51 -10.79 -18.96
C GLY A 115 7.89 -10.14 -18.93
N ALA A 116 8.84 -10.80 -19.61
CA ALA A 116 10.16 -10.21 -19.89
C ALA A 116 10.06 -9.34 -21.14
N THR A 117 10.34 -8.06 -21.03
CA THR A 117 10.16 -7.11 -22.15
C THR A 117 11.39 -7.02 -23.04
N ALA A 118 12.58 -7.36 -22.55
CA ALA A 118 13.83 -7.43 -23.32
C ALA A 118 14.80 -8.37 -22.60
N ALA A 119 15.43 -9.27 -23.35
CA ALA A 119 16.53 -10.10 -22.87
C ALA A 119 17.62 -10.05 -23.94
N ASP A 120 18.67 -9.31 -23.67
CA ASP A 120 19.91 -9.38 -24.42
C ASP A 120 20.87 -10.16 -23.52
N GLY A 121 21.18 -11.41 -23.88
CA GLY A 121 22.06 -12.36 -23.18
C GLY A 121 22.53 -12.02 -21.77
N ARG A 122 23.10 -10.84 -21.55
CA ARG A 122 23.63 -10.36 -20.27
C ARG A 122 22.65 -9.52 -19.43
N GLN A 123 21.58 -9.03 -20.03
CA GLN A 123 20.62 -8.14 -19.38
C GLN A 123 19.20 -8.61 -19.65
N ALA A 124 18.32 -8.39 -18.70
CA ALA A 124 16.90 -8.59 -18.90
C ALA A 124 16.11 -7.55 -18.09
N ARG A 125 14.94 -7.19 -18.61
CA ARG A 125 13.96 -6.33 -17.94
C ARG A 125 12.69 -7.11 -17.71
N PHE A 126 12.29 -7.25 -16.45
CA PHE A 126 11.02 -7.84 -16.06
C PHE A 126 10.05 -6.73 -15.67
N VAL A 127 8.82 -6.82 -16.11
CA VAL A 127 7.74 -5.97 -15.66
C VAL A 127 6.81 -6.79 -14.80
N ILE A 128 6.57 -6.32 -13.59
CA ILE A 128 5.69 -6.93 -12.61
C ILE A 128 4.62 -5.95 -12.17
N THR A 129 3.50 -6.46 -11.70
CA THR A 129 2.41 -5.67 -11.13
C THR A 129 2.04 -6.27 -9.79
N PRO A 130 2.29 -5.57 -8.67
CA PRO A 130 1.79 -6.00 -7.37
C PRO A 130 0.26 -5.91 -7.34
N GLU A 131 -0.40 -6.97 -6.91
CA GLU A 131 -1.86 -7.06 -6.88
C GLU A 131 -2.44 -6.64 -5.53
N ARG A 132 -1.63 -6.62 -4.49
CA ARG A 132 -2.04 -6.28 -3.13
C ARG A 132 -0.99 -5.44 -2.42
N TRP A 133 -1.43 -4.51 -1.61
CA TRP A 133 -0.60 -3.69 -0.73
C TRP A 133 0.14 -4.54 0.32
N GLY A 134 1.15 -3.96 0.94
CA GLY A 134 1.99 -4.61 1.95
C GLY A 134 3.46 -4.69 1.54
N ARG A 135 4.27 -5.26 2.43
CA ARG A 135 5.65 -5.57 2.11
C ARG A 135 5.71 -6.87 1.33
N ARG A 136 5.96 -6.77 0.04
CA ARG A 136 5.93 -7.91 -0.88
C ARG A 136 7.34 -8.29 -1.31
N GLN A 137 7.58 -9.59 -1.45
CA GLN A 137 8.78 -10.08 -2.13
C GLN A 137 8.50 -10.14 -3.63
N ILE A 138 9.37 -9.53 -4.42
CA ILE A 138 9.25 -9.56 -5.88
C ILE A 138 9.31 -11.01 -6.38
N GLY A 139 10.16 -11.82 -5.76
CA GLY A 139 10.29 -13.24 -6.09
C GLY A 139 11.73 -13.72 -6.12
N THR A 140 11.94 -14.85 -6.78
CA THR A 140 13.26 -15.48 -6.94
C THR A 140 13.67 -15.44 -8.41
N LEU A 141 14.84 -14.90 -8.67
CA LEU A 141 15.46 -14.86 -9.99
C LEU A 141 16.31 -16.12 -10.18
N GLU A 142 15.98 -16.91 -11.18
CA GLU A 142 16.79 -18.03 -11.64
C GLU A 142 17.65 -17.57 -12.82
N VAL A 143 18.95 -17.79 -12.70
CA VAL A 143 19.95 -17.47 -13.72
C VAL A 143 20.51 -18.76 -14.25
N THR A 144 20.41 -18.98 -15.56
CA THR A 144 21.02 -20.14 -16.22
C THR A 144 22.07 -19.64 -17.20
N LEU A 145 23.31 -19.95 -16.94
CA LEU A 145 24.45 -19.67 -17.82
C LEU A 145 24.74 -20.89 -18.69
N ARG A 146 24.77 -20.72 -20.01
CA ARG A 146 25.15 -21.78 -20.94
C ARG A 146 26.56 -21.56 -21.43
N ASP A 147 27.35 -22.64 -21.38
CA ASP A 147 28.66 -22.69 -22.00
C ASP A 147 28.56 -22.47 -23.53
N ARG A 148 29.56 -21.83 -24.14
CA ARG A 148 29.64 -21.56 -25.61
C ARG A 148 29.28 -22.76 -26.49
N TRP A 149 29.73 -23.97 -26.08
CA TRP A 149 29.43 -25.20 -26.79
C TRP A 149 28.13 -25.87 -26.35
N ARG A 150 27.39 -25.23 -25.44
CA ARG A 150 26.12 -25.73 -24.87
C ARG A 150 26.23 -27.13 -24.23
N LEU A 151 27.43 -27.53 -23.81
CA LEU A 151 27.69 -28.81 -23.17
C LEU A 151 27.41 -28.81 -21.67
N ALA A 152 27.43 -27.64 -21.05
CA ALA A 152 27.10 -27.48 -19.66
C ALA A 152 26.19 -26.27 -19.41
N GLU A 153 25.40 -26.35 -18.35
CA GLU A 153 24.54 -25.31 -17.85
C GLU A 153 24.86 -25.06 -16.36
N GLY A 154 25.20 -23.82 -16.03
CA GLY A 154 25.37 -23.34 -14.67
C GLY A 154 24.07 -22.71 -14.19
N HIS A 155 23.59 -23.12 -13.02
CA HIS A 155 22.39 -22.61 -12.42
C HIS A 155 22.71 -21.86 -11.13
N ALA A 156 22.11 -20.70 -10.95
CA ALA A 156 22.12 -19.95 -9.70
C ALA A 156 20.75 -19.35 -9.45
N THR A 157 20.43 -19.11 -8.21
CA THR A 157 19.20 -18.45 -7.80
C THR A 157 19.48 -17.33 -6.81
N MET A 158 18.74 -16.22 -6.90
CA MET A 158 18.79 -15.14 -5.94
C MET A 158 17.38 -14.67 -5.60
N THR A 159 17.16 -14.33 -4.34
CA THR A 159 15.93 -13.65 -3.92
C THR A 159 16.05 -12.18 -4.24
N LEU A 160 15.05 -11.64 -4.93
CA LEU A 160 15.00 -10.23 -5.24
C LEU A 160 14.62 -9.38 -4.01
N PRO A 161 15.02 -8.12 -3.94
CA PRO A 161 14.71 -7.25 -2.81
C PRO A 161 13.21 -7.10 -2.63
N GLY A 162 12.79 -6.86 -1.39
CA GLY A 162 11.39 -6.57 -1.06
C GLY A 162 10.92 -5.25 -1.66
N LEU A 163 9.63 -5.15 -1.82
CA LEU A 163 8.88 -4.02 -2.37
C LEU A 163 7.85 -3.55 -1.35
N ASP A 164 7.76 -2.25 -1.11
CA ASP A 164 6.69 -1.62 -0.36
C ASP A 164 5.56 -1.25 -1.35
N CYS A 165 4.50 -2.06 -1.35
CA CYS A 165 3.32 -1.81 -2.17
C CYS A 165 2.30 -1.02 -1.35
N TYR A 166 1.91 0.14 -1.85
CA TYR A 166 0.94 1.01 -1.20
C TYR A 166 -0.48 0.70 -1.68
N PRO A 167 -1.49 0.77 -0.79
CA PRO A 167 -2.87 0.64 -1.21
C PRO A 167 -3.22 1.76 -2.19
N ALA A 168 -3.89 1.41 -3.29
CA ALA A 168 -4.40 2.41 -4.22
C ALA A 168 -5.45 3.26 -3.49
N PRO A 169 -5.33 4.60 -3.48
CA PRO A 169 -6.33 5.44 -2.83
C PRO A 169 -7.72 5.23 -3.45
N ALA A 170 -8.76 5.17 -2.62
CA ALA A 170 -10.13 5.07 -3.08
C ALA A 170 -10.47 6.20 -4.07
N ALA A 171 -11.26 5.87 -5.07
CA ALA A 171 -11.74 6.87 -6.03
C ALA A 171 -12.57 7.96 -5.31
N GLN A 172 -12.40 9.20 -5.74
CA GLN A 172 -13.17 10.34 -5.27
C GLN A 172 -13.55 11.20 -6.45
N ARG A 173 -14.82 11.64 -6.54
CA ARG A 173 -15.25 12.61 -7.53
C ARG A 173 -14.86 14.03 -7.12
N THR A 174 -14.91 14.31 -5.81
CA THR A 174 -14.53 15.61 -5.26
C THR A 174 -14.02 15.48 -3.83
N THR A 175 -13.02 16.28 -3.50
CA THR A 175 -12.51 16.41 -2.13
C THR A 175 -13.34 17.35 -1.26
N VAL A 176 -14.29 18.09 -1.86
CA VAL A 176 -15.10 19.11 -1.17
C VAL A 176 -15.94 18.51 -0.05
N VAL A 177 -16.45 17.29 -0.22
CA VAL A 177 -17.29 16.62 0.78
C VAL A 177 -16.48 16.36 2.05
N LEU A 178 -15.32 15.74 1.93
CA LEU A 178 -14.41 15.47 3.05
C LEU A 178 -13.98 16.77 3.74
N ARG A 179 -13.66 17.81 2.98
CA ARG A 179 -13.27 19.13 3.49
C ARG A 179 -14.36 19.84 4.28
N ARG A 180 -15.64 19.52 4.08
CA ARG A 180 -16.76 20.12 4.81
C ARG A 180 -17.13 19.38 6.10
N LEU A 181 -16.72 18.12 6.25
CA LEU A 181 -17.04 17.31 7.42
C LEU A 181 -16.55 17.94 8.75
N PRO A 182 -15.31 18.46 8.84
CA PRO A 182 -14.83 19.08 10.07
C PRO A 182 -15.70 20.22 10.57
N ASN A 183 -16.15 21.08 9.67
CA ASN A 183 -16.98 22.25 10.01
C ASN A 183 -18.39 21.88 10.47
N ARG A 184 -18.83 20.63 10.23
CA ARG A 184 -20.19 20.19 10.53
C ARG A 184 -20.28 19.26 11.72
N LEU A 185 -19.28 18.41 11.90
CA LEU A 185 -19.24 17.47 13.01
C LEU A 185 -18.56 18.06 14.25
N GLY A 186 -17.79 19.15 14.08
CA GLY A 186 -17.24 19.92 15.19
C GLY A 186 -18.33 20.68 15.93
N GLU A 187 -18.62 20.32 17.17
CA GLU A 187 -19.62 21.00 18.02
C GLU A 187 -19.21 22.41 18.45
N HIS A 188 -18.01 22.84 18.13
CA HIS A 188 -17.54 24.19 18.36
C HIS A 188 -17.30 24.91 17.05
N PRO A 189 -18.26 25.71 16.58
CA PRO A 189 -17.93 26.76 15.64
C PRO A 189 -17.07 27.76 16.42
N ALA A 190 -15.77 27.60 16.35
CA ALA A 190 -14.88 28.61 16.89
C ALA A 190 -15.05 29.86 16.02
N ARG A 191 -16.05 30.67 16.36
CA ARG A 191 -16.23 32.04 15.94
C ARG A 191 -15.15 32.93 16.56
N THR A 192 -13.92 32.50 16.54
CA THR A 192 -12.82 33.38 16.89
C THR A 192 -12.41 34.08 15.61
N SER A 193 -12.81 35.36 15.50
CA SER A 193 -12.24 36.31 14.56
C SER A 193 -10.72 36.19 14.62
N GLY A 194 -10.08 35.69 13.57
CA GLY A 194 -8.65 35.45 13.51
C GLY A 194 -7.98 36.27 12.40
N GLU A 195 -6.67 36.29 12.39
CA GLU A 195 -5.83 36.98 11.38
C GLU A 195 -5.74 36.19 10.07
N GLY A 196 -6.85 35.64 9.56
CA GLY A 196 -6.88 34.97 8.26
C GLY A 196 -6.85 35.95 7.10
N ILE A 197 -6.59 35.44 5.90
CA ILE A 197 -6.57 36.24 4.65
C ILE A 197 -7.94 36.27 3.99
N GLU A 198 -8.83 35.31 4.29
CA GLU A 198 -10.14 35.21 3.65
C GLU A 198 -11.17 36.11 4.34
N PHE A 199 -11.73 37.05 3.59
CA PHE A 199 -12.77 37.98 4.07
C PHE A 199 -14.03 37.19 4.49
N SER A 200 -14.40 37.31 5.78
CA SER A 200 -15.55 36.63 6.38
C SER A 200 -16.78 37.52 6.51
N GLY A 201 -16.58 38.83 6.67
CA GLY A 201 -17.68 39.77 6.84
C GLY A 201 -17.22 41.11 7.41
N VAL A 202 -18.21 41.96 7.74
CA VAL A 202 -18.00 43.26 8.38
C VAL A 202 -18.82 43.30 9.67
N ARG A 203 -18.17 43.63 10.80
CA ARG A 203 -18.82 43.85 12.09
C ARG A 203 -18.55 45.24 12.65
N GLU A 204 -19.30 45.64 13.63
CA GLU A 204 -19.06 46.89 14.34
C GLU A 204 -17.72 46.84 15.09
N TYR A 205 -17.01 47.97 15.10
CA TYR A 205 -15.75 48.18 15.80
C TYR A 205 -15.95 48.04 17.32
N VAL A 206 -15.07 47.33 17.98
CA VAL A 206 -15.00 47.21 19.44
C VAL A 206 -13.65 47.74 19.91
N PRO A 207 -13.55 48.48 21.04
CA PRO A 207 -12.28 48.95 21.57
C PRO A 207 -11.32 47.77 21.74
N GLY A 208 -10.12 47.88 21.14
CA GLY A 208 -9.10 46.80 21.04
C GLY A 208 -8.92 46.20 19.64
N ASP A 209 -9.83 46.52 18.71
CA ASP A 209 -9.64 46.12 17.30
C ASP A 209 -8.52 46.94 16.63
N ARG A 210 -7.79 46.26 15.72
CA ARG A 210 -6.69 46.89 15.00
C ARG A 210 -7.18 47.91 14.00
N GLN A 211 -6.67 49.14 14.06
CA GLN A 211 -7.08 50.23 13.16
C GLN A 211 -6.93 49.88 11.67
N ARG A 212 -5.94 49.08 11.30
CA ARG A 212 -5.74 48.61 9.91
C ARG A 212 -6.87 47.72 9.37
N SER A 213 -7.70 47.15 10.23
CA SER A 213 -8.85 46.32 9.85
C SER A 213 -10.15 47.14 9.65
N ILE A 214 -10.11 48.44 9.87
CA ILE A 214 -11.29 49.31 9.70
C ILE A 214 -11.66 49.38 8.20
N ASN A 215 -12.93 49.09 7.92
CA ASN A 215 -13.50 49.25 6.61
C ASN A 215 -14.11 50.69 6.50
N TRP A 216 -13.31 51.58 6.02
CA TRP A 216 -13.73 53.02 5.91
C TRP A 216 -14.96 53.20 5.04
N ALA A 217 -15.10 52.47 3.93
CA ALA A 217 -16.25 52.55 3.04
C ALA A 217 -17.55 52.07 3.69
N ALA A 218 -17.50 50.99 4.48
CA ALA A 218 -18.66 50.52 5.23
C ALA A 218 -18.96 51.41 6.43
N SER A 219 -17.95 51.97 7.09
CA SER A 219 -18.07 52.88 8.21
C SER A 219 -18.78 54.18 7.80
N THR A 220 -18.40 54.76 6.68
CA THR A 220 -19.01 55.99 6.14
C THR A 220 -20.50 55.81 5.79
N ARG A 221 -20.84 54.63 5.20
CA ARG A 221 -22.25 54.35 4.83
C ARG A 221 -23.13 54.09 6.05
N ARG A 222 -22.61 53.55 7.12
CA ARG A 222 -23.39 53.16 8.32
C ARG A 222 -23.29 54.18 9.46
N GLY A 223 -22.47 55.20 9.34
CA GLY A 223 -22.25 56.22 10.36
C GLY A 223 -21.59 55.70 11.64
N ARG A 224 -21.04 54.47 11.60
CA ARG A 224 -20.37 53.82 12.74
C ARG A 224 -19.13 53.06 12.23
N LEU A 225 -18.10 53.03 13.04
CA LEU A 225 -16.88 52.30 12.67
C LEU A 225 -17.16 50.81 12.46
N GLN A 226 -16.78 50.33 11.29
CA GLN A 226 -16.93 48.93 10.88
C GLN A 226 -15.54 48.31 10.65
N VAL A 227 -15.36 47.03 11.04
CA VAL A 227 -14.13 46.29 10.90
C VAL A 227 -14.33 45.08 10.00
N ASN A 228 -13.42 44.90 9.06
CA ASN A 228 -13.37 43.67 8.28
C ASN A 228 -12.99 42.52 9.20
N THR A 229 -13.81 41.50 9.21
CA THR A 229 -13.49 40.23 9.85
C THR A 229 -13.00 39.26 8.81
N PHE A 230 -11.90 38.56 9.15
CA PHE A 230 -11.30 37.53 8.31
C PHE A 230 -11.51 36.19 8.98
N ALA A 231 -11.78 35.15 8.19
CA ALA A 231 -11.82 33.79 8.68
C ALA A 231 -10.39 33.40 9.07
N ALA A 232 -10.23 32.86 10.28
CA ALA A 232 -8.93 32.31 10.64
C ALA A 232 -8.61 31.13 9.70
N GLU A 233 -7.47 31.14 9.03
CA GLU A 233 -6.91 29.95 8.41
C GLU A 233 -6.59 28.95 9.52
N ARG A 234 -7.54 28.11 9.87
CA ARG A 234 -7.33 27.02 10.82
C ARG A 234 -7.10 25.74 10.05
N SER A 235 -5.87 25.25 10.10
CA SER A 235 -5.63 23.85 9.86
C SER A 235 -6.25 23.06 11.01
N GLN A 236 -7.21 22.20 10.71
CA GLN A 236 -7.83 21.33 11.70
C GLN A 236 -6.98 20.08 11.89
N ASP A 237 -6.94 19.56 13.13
CA ASP A 237 -6.38 18.23 13.38
C ASP A 237 -7.42 17.18 12.97
N VAL A 238 -7.03 16.32 12.02
CA VAL A 238 -7.81 15.17 11.56
C VAL A 238 -7.03 13.91 11.90
N VAL A 239 -7.66 12.98 12.58
CA VAL A 239 -7.08 11.70 12.94
C VAL A 239 -7.85 10.59 12.22
N LEU A 240 -7.15 9.85 11.36
CA LEU A 240 -7.69 8.67 10.71
C LEU A 240 -7.52 7.48 11.64
N LEU A 241 -8.61 6.87 12.05
CA LEU A 241 -8.60 5.69 12.90
C LEU A 241 -8.94 4.46 12.05
N VAL A 242 -7.96 3.58 11.86
CA VAL A 242 -8.09 2.35 11.06
C VAL A 242 -8.17 1.16 11.99
N ASP A 243 -9.22 0.39 11.86
CA ASP A 243 -9.40 -0.88 12.52
C ASP A 243 -8.77 -2.02 11.70
N SER A 244 -7.71 -2.61 12.21
CA SER A 244 -7.02 -3.75 11.60
C SER A 244 -7.14 -5.04 12.41
N THR A 245 -8.16 -5.14 13.30
CA THR A 245 -8.40 -6.35 14.09
C THR A 245 -9.03 -7.47 13.28
N SER A 246 -9.77 -7.12 12.23
CA SER A 246 -10.52 -8.08 11.42
C SER A 246 -10.30 -7.78 9.93
N ASP A 247 -9.78 -8.77 9.22
CA ASP A 247 -9.64 -8.73 7.76
C ASP A 247 -10.61 -9.76 7.15
N VAL A 248 -11.84 -9.33 6.86
CA VAL A 248 -12.89 -10.16 6.30
C VAL A 248 -13.18 -9.79 4.86
N GLY A 249 -13.48 -10.78 4.03
CA GLY A 249 -13.71 -10.60 2.59
C GLY A 249 -12.63 -11.25 1.75
N GLN A 250 -12.65 -10.95 0.44
CA GLN A 250 -11.66 -11.48 -0.49
C GLN A 250 -10.41 -10.59 -0.52
N PRO A 251 -9.21 -11.16 -0.63
CA PRO A 251 -7.99 -10.39 -0.83
C PRO A 251 -8.14 -9.41 -2.01
N GLY A 252 -7.73 -8.15 -1.79
CA GLY A 252 -7.88 -7.08 -2.76
C GLY A 252 -9.18 -6.28 -2.65
N SER A 253 -10.20 -6.82 -1.93
CA SER A 253 -11.48 -6.16 -1.62
C SER A 253 -11.96 -6.47 -0.21
N SER A 254 -11.07 -6.86 0.69
CA SER A 254 -11.41 -7.12 2.09
C SER A 254 -11.74 -5.84 2.84
N ALA A 255 -12.34 -5.97 4.02
CA ALA A 255 -12.66 -4.83 4.88
C ALA A 255 -11.41 -4.01 5.21
N LEU A 256 -10.26 -4.66 5.45
CA LEU A 256 -9.00 -3.97 5.70
C LEU A 256 -8.48 -3.28 4.44
N ASP A 257 -8.58 -3.92 3.26
CA ASP A 257 -8.21 -3.30 1.99
C ASP A 257 -9.01 -2.00 1.76
N LEU A 258 -10.32 -2.03 2.01
CA LEU A 258 -11.19 -0.85 1.93
C LEU A 258 -10.82 0.21 2.96
N ALA A 259 -10.62 -0.19 4.22
CA ALA A 259 -10.24 0.74 5.29
C ALA A 259 -8.96 1.52 4.94
N LEU A 260 -7.94 0.84 4.43
CA LEU A 260 -6.67 1.47 4.06
C LEU A 260 -6.80 2.37 2.83
N ARG A 261 -7.54 1.94 1.81
CA ARG A 261 -7.82 2.77 0.62
C ARG A 261 -8.63 4.01 0.97
N GLY A 262 -9.65 3.86 1.82
CA GLY A 262 -10.47 4.96 2.32
C GLY A 262 -9.66 5.95 3.17
N ALA A 263 -8.86 5.44 4.10
CA ALA A 263 -7.97 6.26 4.93
C ALA A 263 -6.91 6.98 4.10
N GLY A 264 -6.31 6.32 3.10
CA GLY A 264 -5.36 6.93 2.17
C GLY A 264 -5.98 8.07 1.35
N ALA A 265 -7.21 7.87 0.87
CA ALA A 265 -7.96 8.88 0.14
C ALA A 265 -8.33 10.08 1.02
N ALA A 266 -8.80 9.82 2.25
CA ALA A 266 -9.11 10.86 3.24
C ALA A 266 -7.84 11.65 3.64
N ALA A 267 -6.73 10.95 3.90
CA ALA A 267 -5.44 11.59 4.20
C ALA A 267 -5.04 12.58 3.11
N ARG A 268 -5.13 12.16 1.86
CA ARG A 268 -4.80 13.01 0.71
C ARG A 268 -5.70 14.24 0.64
N ALA A 269 -7.02 14.05 0.76
CA ALA A 269 -8.01 15.13 0.67
C ALA A 269 -7.81 16.19 1.75
N TYR A 270 -7.59 15.78 3.01
CA TYR A 270 -7.38 16.71 4.12
C TYR A 270 -6.00 17.41 4.04
N LEU A 271 -4.95 16.71 3.64
CA LEU A 271 -3.64 17.34 3.45
C LEU A 271 -3.62 18.34 2.28
N GLU A 272 -4.38 18.08 1.22
CA GLU A 272 -4.62 19.06 0.14
C GLU A 272 -5.42 20.28 0.64
N ALA A 273 -6.28 20.08 1.63
CA ALA A 273 -7.01 21.16 2.32
C ALA A 273 -6.15 21.91 3.33
N ARG A 274 -4.87 21.57 3.49
CA ARG A 274 -3.94 22.11 4.50
C ARG A 274 -4.34 21.80 5.95
N ASP A 275 -5.09 20.72 6.18
CA ASP A 275 -5.33 20.20 7.51
C ASP A 275 -4.17 19.35 7.98
N ARG A 276 -3.99 19.26 9.31
CA ARG A 276 -2.99 18.39 9.93
C ARG A 276 -3.58 17.00 10.07
N VAL A 277 -2.97 16.00 9.42
CA VAL A 277 -3.50 14.64 9.39
C VAL A 277 -2.57 13.70 10.13
N GLY A 278 -3.14 12.94 11.06
CA GLY A 278 -2.52 11.82 11.76
C GLY A 278 -3.23 10.52 11.46
N VAL A 279 -2.65 9.40 11.89
CA VAL A 279 -3.29 8.09 11.80
C VAL A 279 -3.09 7.32 13.10
N ILE A 280 -4.10 6.58 13.48
CA ILE A 280 -4.07 5.58 14.55
C ILE A 280 -4.53 4.26 13.89
N THR A 281 -3.72 3.21 14.02
CA THR A 281 -4.09 1.87 13.58
C THR A 281 -4.32 1.01 14.80
N TYR A 282 -5.55 0.54 14.97
CA TYR A 282 -5.95 -0.32 16.06
C TYR A 282 -5.76 -1.79 15.69
N GLN A 283 -5.10 -2.54 16.57
CA GLN A 283 -4.73 -3.94 16.37
C GLN A 283 -5.00 -4.79 17.59
N TRP A 284 -4.98 -6.12 17.42
CA TRP A 284 -4.93 -7.04 18.55
C TRP A 284 -3.69 -6.75 19.40
N GLY A 285 -3.93 -6.30 20.64
CA GLY A 285 -2.85 -5.99 21.59
C GLY A 285 -2.43 -4.53 21.69
N GLY A 286 -3.06 -3.61 20.94
CA GLY A 286 -2.80 -2.19 21.10
C GLY A 286 -3.07 -1.34 19.88
N ALA A 287 -2.55 -0.12 19.91
CA ALA A 287 -2.64 0.80 18.80
C ALA A 287 -1.26 1.37 18.45
N SER A 288 -0.97 1.46 17.16
CA SER A 288 0.14 2.26 16.63
C SER A 288 -0.38 3.61 16.17
N TRP A 289 0.46 4.64 16.19
CA TRP A 289 0.01 5.98 15.82
C TRP A 289 1.09 6.84 15.21
N LEU A 290 0.65 7.80 14.40
CA LEU A 290 1.44 8.88 13.85
C LEU A 290 0.72 10.21 14.14
N ALA A 291 1.41 11.15 14.79
CA ALA A 291 0.83 12.44 15.16
C ALA A 291 0.39 13.25 13.93
N PRO A 292 -0.69 14.06 14.07
CA PRO A 292 -1.13 14.96 13.02
C PRO A 292 -0.04 15.96 12.60
N ALA A 293 0.24 16.01 11.30
CA ALA A 293 1.20 16.94 10.72
C ALA A 293 0.77 17.39 9.33
N LEU A 294 1.37 18.48 8.86
CA LEU A 294 1.13 19.06 7.53
C LEU A 294 2.10 18.53 6.48
N GLY A 295 1.75 18.75 5.23
CA GLY A 295 2.64 18.63 4.08
C GLY A 295 2.51 17.30 3.33
N ARG A 296 2.87 17.34 2.04
CA ARG A 296 2.71 16.20 1.10
C ARG A 296 3.43 14.93 1.52
N ARG A 297 4.55 15.05 2.25
CA ARG A 297 5.29 13.89 2.76
C ARG A 297 4.53 13.12 3.83
N GLN A 298 3.56 13.77 4.50
CA GLN A 298 2.78 13.14 5.55
C GLN A 298 1.91 11.99 5.00
N VAL A 299 1.43 12.07 3.75
CA VAL A 299 0.70 10.96 3.09
C VAL A 299 1.52 9.68 3.12
N TYR A 300 2.78 9.75 2.69
CA TYR A 300 3.66 8.57 2.66
C TYR A 300 3.95 8.05 4.07
N ARG A 301 4.14 8.94 5.05
CA ARG A 301 4.35 8.55 6.45
C ARG A 301 3.13 7.85 7.04
N ILE A 302 1.93 8.32 6.70
CA ILE A 302 0.66 7.68 7.10
C ILE A 302 0.58 6.29 6.50
N ILE A 303 0.83 6.14 5.20
CA ILE A 303 0.80 4.83 4.53
C ILE A 303 1.89 3.92 5.09
N ASP A 304 3.12 4.40 5.26
CA ASP A 304 4.22 3.62 5.88
C ASP A 304 3.85 3.15 7.30
N SER A 305 3.16 4.01 8.10
CA SER A 305 2.68 3.66 9.44
C SER A 305 1.61 2.56 9.41
N MET A 306 0.68 2.63 8.44
CA MET A 306 -0.34 1.60 8.24
C MET A 306 0.27 0.27 7.80
N LEU A 307 1.25 0.30 6.88
CA LEU A 307 1.96 -0.91 6.42
C LEU A 307 2.86 -1.53 7.51
N ALA A 308 3.45 -0.72 8.38
CA ALA A 308 4.26 -1.22 9.49
C ALA A 308 3.42 -2.03 10.47
N SER A 309 2.13 -1.79 10.52
CA SER A 309 1.18 -2.48 11.37
C SER A 309 0.95 -3.95 10.94
N ASP A 310 1.14 -4.26 9.66
CA ASP A 310 1.03 -5.64 9.12
C ASP A 310 2.27 -6.51 9.47
N ALA A 311 3.39 -5.89 9.85
CA ALA A 311 4.68 -6.58 10.03
C ALA A 311 4.90 -7.24 11.40
N GLY A 312 3.90 -7.33 12.27
CA GLY A 312 3.98 -8.09 13.52
C GLY A 312 3.71 -7.27 14.77
N TYR A 313 3.29 -7.97 15.78
CA TYR A 313 2.92 -7.57 17.12
C TYR A 313 3.73 -6.38 17.69
N SER A 314 3.36 -5.18 17.33
CA SER A 314 3.76 -4.01 18.10
C SER A 314 3.07 -4.13 19.46
N ARG A 315 3.85 -4.14 20.54
CA ARG A 315 3.32 -3.88 21.88
C ARG A 315 2.85 -2.43 21.90
N GLY A 316 1.71 -2.17 21.24
CA GLY A 316 1.10 -0.86 21.14
C GLY A 316 0.57 -0.43 22.51
N ALA A 317 0.45 0.88 22.70
CA ALA A 317 -0.23 1.42 23.86
C ALA A 317 -1.69 0.95 23.85
N SER A 318 -2.23 0.61 25.00
CA SER A 318 -3.68 0.41 25.15
C SER A 318 -4.40 1.63 24.59
N PHE A 319 -5.48 1.42 23.84
CA PHE A 319 -6.25 2.49 23.23
C PHE A 319 -6.67 3.58 24.24
N ALA A 320 -6.98 3.17 25.46
CA ALA A 320 -7.29 4.08 26.58
C ALA A 320 -6.12 4.98 27.01
N ARG A 321 -4.88 4.66 26.61
CA ARG A 321 -3.65 5.38 26.97
C ARG A 321 -2.99 6.10 25.80
N LEU A 322 -3.74 6.38 24.74
CA LEU A 322 -3.20 7.16 23.63
C LEU A 322 -2.76 8.55 24.08
N PRO A 323 -1.53 8.98 23.75
CA PRO A 323 -1.05 10.31 24.14
C PRO A 323 -1.82 11.41 23.40
N ARG A 324 -1.91 12.59 24.00
CA ARG A 324 -2.53 13.77 23.37
C ARG A 324 -1.88 14.14 22.04
N ALA A 325 -0.63 13.77 21.82
CA ALA A 325 0.03 13.96 20.55
C ALA A 325 -0.56 13.11 19.42
N ALA A 326 -1.07 11.91 19.73
CA ALA A 326 -1.74 11.04 18.76
C ALA A 326 -3.19 11.46 18.51
N LEU A 327 -3.87 11.93 19.55
CA LEU A 327 -5.27 12.33 19.53
C LEU A 327 -5.43 13.69 20.23
N PRO A 328 -5.18 14.81 19.51
CA PRO A 328 -5.31 16.15 20.07
C PRO A 328 -6.77 16.46 20.45
N PRO A 329 -7.01 17.24 21.52
CA PRO A 329 -8.35 17.70 21.87
C PRO A 329 -8.98 18.51 20.72
N GLY A 330 -10.24 18.22 20.40
CA GLY A 330 -10.96 18.89 19.29
C GLY A 330 -10.60 18.37 17.90
N ALA A 331 -9.77 17.33 17.78
CA ALA A 331 -9.53 16.68 16.50
C ALA A 331 -10.82 16.02 15.96
N LEU A 332 -11.00 16.07 14.63
CA LEU A 332 -11.96 15.23 13.95
C LEU A 332 -11.39 13.83 13.79
N VAL A 333 -12.13 12.83 14.24
CA VAL A 333 -11.75 11.41 14.06
C VAL A 333 -12.58 10.80 12.94
N VAL A 334 -11.90 10.35 11.88
CA VAL A 334 -12.54 9.60 10.79
C VAL A 334 -12.16 8.13 10.93
N VAL A 335 -13.13 7.32 11.25
CA VAL A 335 -12.96 5.90 11.59
C VAL A 335 -13.26 5.05 10.35
N PHE A 336 -12.40 4.09 10.06
CA PHE A 336 -12.61 3.06 9.03
C PHE A 336 -12.59 1.69 9.72
N SER A 337 -13.75 1.04 9.82
CA SER A 337 -13.90 -0.22 10.56
C SER A 337 -15.04 -1.08 9.99
N PRO A 338 -14.91 -2.41 9.98
CA PRO A 338 -16.03 -3.29 9.73
C PRO A 338 -16.97 -3.45 10.96
N LEU A 339 -16.65 -2.81 12.11
CA LEU A 339 -17.42 -2.84 13.36
C LEU A 339 -17.66 -4.26 13.90
N LEU A 340 -16.72 -5.19 13.68
CA LEU A 340 -16.82 -6.58 14.12
C LEU A 340 -16.23 -6.84 15.51
N ASP A 341 -15.25 -6.03 15.94
CA ASP A 341 -14.66 -6.14 17.28
C ASP A 341 -15.43 -5.28 18.27
N GLN A 342 -16.07 -5.93 19.24
CA GLN A 342 -16.84 -5.24 20.27
C GLN A 342 -15.99 -4.30 21.13
N ARG A 343 -14.74 -4.67 21.41
CA ARG A 343 -13.80 -3.81 22.17
C ARG A 343 -13.49 -2.53 21.41
N PHE A 344 -13.38 -2.61 20.09
CA PHE A 344 -13.20 -1.43 19.26
C PHE A 344 -14.44 -0.53 19.29
N VAL A 345 -15.64 -1.11 19.20
CA VAL A 345 -16.91 -0.37 19.31
C VAL A 345 -17.04 0.31 20.67
N GLU A 346 -16.67 -0.36 21.77
CA GLU A 346 -16.64 0.22 23.12
C GLU A 346 -15.65 1.40 23.20
N ALA A 347 -14.47 1.26 22.57
CA ALA A 347 -13.50 2.34 22.51
C ALA A 347 -14.02 3.56 21.72
N LEU A 348 -14.82 3.37 20.66
CA LEU A 348 -15.47 4.47 19.95
C LEU A 348 -16.51 5.19 20.84
N ARG A 349 -17.27 4.45 21.63
CA ARG A 349 -18.22 5.03 22.59
C ARG A 349 -17.50 5.88 23.66
N ASP A 350 -16.44 5.34 24.27
CA ASP A 350 -15.61 6.10 25.22
C ASP A 350 -15.03 7.38 24.59
N MET A 351 -14.55 7.32 23.36
CA MET A 351 -14.08 8.53 22.67
C MET A 351 -15.19 9.56 22.46
N ARG A 352 -16.40 9.13 22.12
CA ARG A 352 -17.54 10.04 21.96
C ARG A 352 -17.95 10.67 23.28
N GLU A 353 -18.01 9.89 24.36
CA GLU A 353 -18.27 10.38 25.70
C GLU A 353 -17.22 11.41 26.18
N ARG A 354 -15.98 11.25 25.77
CA ARG A 354 -14.90 12.22 25.98
C ARG A 354 -14.96 13.44 25.10
N GLY A 355 -16.01 13.60 24.26
CA GLY A 355 -16.29 14.77 23.46
C GLY A 355 -15.58 14.85 22.11
N PHE A 356 -14.99 13.75 21.60
CA PHE A 356 -14.40 13.77 20.28
C PHE A 356 -15.48 13.78 19.19
N SER A 357 -15.30 14.67 18.22
CA SER A 357 -16.12 14.66 17.01
C SER A 357 -15.66 13.53 16.09
N MET A 358 -16.57 12.66 15.70
CA MET A 358 -16.20 11.50 14.89
C MET A 358 -17.22 11.17 13.80
N LEU A 359 -16.73 10.50 12.77
CA LEU A 359 -17.49 9.90 11.69
C LEU A 359 -16.99 8.47 11.50
N VAL A 360 -17.88 7.52 11.41
CA VAL A 360 -17.55 6.11 11.13
C VAL A 360 -17.88 5.78 9.68
N VAL A 361 -16.90 5.30 8.94
CA VAL A 361 -17.05 4.66 7.64
C VAL A 361 -17.04 3.15 7.90
N ASP A 362 -18.21 2.54 7.80
CA ASP A 362 -18.39 1.10 7.90
C ASP A 362 -17.99 0.45 6.58
N VAL A 363 -16.90 -0.31 6.60
CA VAL A 363 -16.30 -0.97 5.44
C VAL A 363 -16.63 -2.45 5.35
N LEU A 364 -17.66 -2.91 6.08
CA LEU A 364 -18.08 -4.29 6.05
C LEU A 364 -18.84 -4.61 4.76
N ASN A 365 -18.15 -5.23 3.82
CA ASN A 365 -18.69 -5.59 2.50
C ASN A 365 -18.98 -7.09 2.34
N THR A 366 -18.81 -7.87 3.39
CA THR A 366 -18.98 -9.33 3.34
C THR A 366 -19.89 -9.80 4.46
N GLU A 367 -20.84 -10.65 4.11
CA GLU A 367 -21.69 -11.33 5.08
C GLU A 367 -21.23 -12.78 5.26
N PRO A 368 -21.52 -13.40 6.42
CA PRO A 368 -21.28 -14.82 6.60
C PRO A 368 -21.94 -15.65 5.50
N PRO A 369 -21.28 -16.68 4.95
CA PRO A 369 -21.82 -17.46 3.85
C PRO A 369 -23.13 -18.14 4.24
N ALA A 370 -24.18 -17.93 3.44
CA ALA A 370 -25.43 -18.61 3.62
C ALA A 370 -25.31 -20.06 3.13
N ARG A 371 -25.03 -21.00 4.03
CA ARG A 371 -25.18 -22.43 3.73
C ARG A 371 -26.66 -22.78 3.64
N ARG A 372 -26.99 -23.92 2.99
CA ARG A 372 -28.38 -24.28 2.68
C ARG A 372 -29.25 -24.67 3.91
N ARG A 373 -28.67 -24.80 5.10
CA ARG A 373 -29.37 -25.18 6.32
C ARG A 373 -30.19 -24.02 6.89
N THR A 374 -31.32 -24.34 7.51
CA THR A 374 -32.20 -23.35 8.16
C THR A 374 -31.48 -22.62 9.29
N GLU A 375 -30.63 -23.34 10.02
CA GLU A 375 -29.82 -22.81 11.11
C GLU A 375 -28.84 -21.71 10.62
N ASP A 376 -28.21 -21.93 9.47
CA ASP A 376 -27.30 -20.94 8.88
C ASP A 376 -28.02 -19.64 8.46
N ARG A 377 -29.26 -19.77 7.99
CA ARG A 377 -30.12 -18.62 7.65
C ARG A 377 -30.54 -17.82 8.88
N LEU A 378 -30.87 -18.51 9.98
CA LEU A 378 -31.17 -17.86 11.25
C LEU A 378 -29.94 -17.17 11.85
N ALA A 379 -28.81 -17.85 11.88
CA ALA A 379 -27.55 -17.30 12.35
C ALA A 379 -27.16 -16.01 11.57
N ARG A 380 -27.28 -16.03 10.23
CA ARG A 380 -27.05 -14.86 9.40
C ARG A 380 -28.04 -13.72 9.69
N ARG A 381 -29.28 -14.02 9.95
CA ARG A 381 -30.29 -13.01 10.33
C ARG A 381 -29.97 -12.39 11.67
N LEU A 382 -29.60 -13.18 12.68
CA LEU A 382 -29.18 -12.70 13.99
C LEU A 382 -27.94 -11.82 13.87
N TRP A 383 -26.95 -12.24 13.12
CA TRP A 383 -25.74 -11.47 12.86
C TRP A 383 -26.04 -10.11 12.22
N ARG A 384 -26.93 -10.05 11.20
CA ARG A 384 -27.36 -8.76 10.63
C ARG A 384 -28.03 -7.86 11.66
N MET A 385 -28.91 -8.41 12.48
CA MET A 385 -29.58 -7.65 13.54
C MET A 385 -28.58 -7.10 14.56
N GLU A 386 -27.55 -7.86 14.89
CA GLU A 386 -26.47 -7.42 15.77
C GLU A 386 -25.67 -6.26 15.14
N GLN A 387 -25.28 -6.38 13.86
CA GLN A 387 -24.61 -5.32 13.15
C GLN A 387 -25.45 -4.03 13.06
N ASP A 388 -26.74 -4.17 12.77
CA ASP A 388 -27.66 -3.04 12.73
C ASP A 388 -27.84 -2.39 14.10
N ALA A 389 -27.87 -3.19 15.17
CA ALA A 389 -27.91 -2.68 16.55
C ALA A 389 -26.66 -1.90 16.92
N ILE A 390 -25.46 -2.34 16.49
CA ILE A 390 -24.20 -1.62 16.69
C ILE A 390 -24.24 -0.28 15.95
N ARG A 391 -24.61 -0.27 14.67
CA ARG A 391 -24.75 0.96 13.87
C ARG A 391 -25.76 1.93 14.48
N PHE A 392 -26.90 1.39 14.92
CA PHE A 392 -27.94 2.19 15.59
C PHE A 392 -27.42 2.81 16.89
N SER A 393 -26.77 2.04 17.75
CA SER A 393 -26.25 2.52 19.02
C SER A 393 -25.22 3.65 18.87
N LEU A 394 -24.36 3.60 17.84
CA LEU A 394 -23.42 4.67 17.55
C LEU A 394 -24.15 5.93 17.06
N ARG A 395 -25.20 5.79 16.23
CA ARG A 395 -26.01 6.93 15.78
C ARG A 395 -26.77 7.61 16.91
N GLU A 396 -27.30 6.84 17.87
CA GLU A 396 -27.93 7.39 19.09
C GLU A 396 -26.96 8.24 19.92
N LEU A 397 -25.69 7.90 19.95
CA LEU A 397 -24.63 8.71 20.56
C LEU A 397 -24.23 9.94 19.71
N GLY A 398 -24.93 10.21 18.59
CA GLY A 398 -24.62 11.30 17.69
C GLY A 398 -23.38 11.05 16.82
N VAL A 399 -22.97 9.79 16.64
CA VAL A 399 -21.87 9.41 15.73
C VAL A 399 -22.47 8.99 14.39
N PRO A 400 -22.27 9.76 13.30
CA PRO A 400 -22.68 9.35 11.97
C PRO A 400 -21.97 8.06 11.55
N VAL A 401 -22.73 7.08 11.07
CA VAL A 401 -22.20 5.83 10.51
C VAL A 401 -22.63 5.75 9.05
N VAL A 402 -21.65 5.71 8.16
CA VAL A 402 -21.79 5.65 6.70
C VAL A 402 -21.26 4.32 6.21
N HIS A 403 -22.07 3.57 5.50
CA HIS A 403 -21.60 2.35 4.86
C HIS A 403 -20.91 2.65 3.53
N TRP A 404 -19.77 1.98 3.28
CA TRP A 404 -19.02 2.07 2.03
C TRP A 404 -18.40 0.71 1.67
N ASP A 405 -18.82 0.16 0.54
CA ASP A 405 -18.41 -1.15 0.03
C ASP A 405 -17.23 -1.10 -0.97
N GLY A 406 -16.78 0.12 -1.32
CA GLY A 406 -15.70 0.32 -2.29
C GLY A 406 -16.14 0.39 -3.75
N GLU A 407 -17.40 0.10 -4.08
CA GLU A 407 -17.91 0.16 -5.46
C GLU A 407 -18.11 1.60 -5.92
N GLU A 408 -18.62 2.44 -5.02
CA GLU A 408 -18.82 3.86 -5.28
C GLU A 408 -17.66 4.72 -4.78
N PRO A 409 -17.42 5.89 -5.41
CA PRO A 409 -16.49 6.88 -4.87
C PRO A 409 -16.81 7.26 -3.43
N LEU A 410 -15.78 7.32 -2.57
CA LEU A 410 -15.93 7.52 -1.12
C LEU A 410 -16.70 8.79 -0.75
N ASP A 411 -16.65 9.84 -1.57
CA ASP A 411 -17.33 11.11 -1.32
C ASP A 411 -18.86 11.02 -1.48
N LEU A 412 -19.39 10.07 -2.23
CA LEU A 412 -20.83 9.92 -2.46
C LEU A 412 -21.59 9.54 -1.18
N PRO A 413 -21.26 8.46 -0.48
CA PRO A 413 -21.95 8.11 0.77
C PRO A 413 -21.73 9.16 1.86
N LEU A 414 -20.60 9.87 1.85
CA LEU A 414 -20.30 10.96 2.79
C LEU A 414 -21.10 12.25 2.50
N ALA A 415 -21.52 12.48 1.25
CA ALA A 415 -22.22 13.68 0.84
C ALA A 415 -23.55 13.90 1.60
N ALA A 416 -24.25 12.83 1.95
CA ALA A 416 -25.48 12.89 2.71
C ALA A 416 -25.33 13.61 4.07
N HIS A 417 -24.16 13.43 4.71
CA HIS A 417 -23.84 14.01 6.01
C HIS A 417 -23.27 15.44 5.93
N THR A 418 -22.99 15.93 4.72
CA THR A 418 -22.56 17.31 4.49
C THR A 418 -23.71 18.24 4.05
N ARG A 419 -24.85 17.68 3.64
CA ARG A 419 -26.05 18.47 3.31
C ARG A 419 -26.69 18.95 4.61
N ARG A 420 -27.15 20.22 4.65
CA ARG A 420 -27.93 20.79 5.76
C ARG A 420 -29.21 19.96 5.93
N PRO A 421 -29.60 19.53 7.14
CA PRO A 421 -30.97 19.15 7.35
C PRO A 421 -31.82 20.37 6.95
N MET A 422 -32.69 20.19 5.97
CA MET A 422 -33.73 21.22 5.73
C MET A 422 -34.47 21.37 7.07
N ALA A 423 -34.33 22.54 7.68
CA ALA A 423 -35.11 22.88 8.85
C ALA A 423 -36.58 22.59 8.52
N ALA A 424 -37.18 21.63 9.22
CA ALA A 424 -38.63 21.45 9.14
C ALA A 424 -39.22 22.77 9.51
N ARG A 425 -39.82 23.46 8.52
CA ARG A 425 -40.69 24.63 8.79
C ARG A 425 -41.80 24.11 9.69
N ARG A 426 -41.77 24.53 10.97
CA ARG A 426 -42.95 24.52 11.84
C ARG A 426 -43.81 25.73 11.47
#